data_3b29a920afb8d49b1962562b8382065b
#
_entry.id   3b29a920afb8d49b1962562b8382065b
#
_cell.length_a   1.000
_cell.length_b   1.000
_cell.length_c   1.000
_cell.angle_alpha   90.00
_cell.angle_beta   90.00
_cell.angle_gamma   90.00
#
_symmetry.space_group_name_H-M   'P 1'
#
loop_
_entity.id
_entity.type
_entity.pdbx_description
1 polymer ?
#
loop_
_entity_poly.entity_id
_entity_poly.type
_entity_poly.pdbx_seq_one_letter_code
_entity_poly.pdbx_strand_id
1 'polypeptide(L)'
;MANKRVRIAVTGAAGQIGYALLFRIASGQMFGPNVDVELNLLELEAALPALEGVAMELDDCAFPLLKRIRCTADLNQAMEGVNWALLVGSVPRKQGMERSDLLKINGGIFTQQGKAINDNASD
;
A
#
# COMPACT_ATOMS: atom_id res chain seq x y z
N MET A 1 7.83 -17.06 -21.81
CA MET A 1 8.53 -16.90 -20.53
C MET A 1 7.62 -16.26 -19.51
N ALA A 2 7.77 -16.66 -18.25
CA ALA A 2 7.04 -16.02 -17.16
C ALA A 2 7.49 -14.57 -16.98
N ASN A 3 6.56 -13.69 -16.66
CA ASN A 3 6.87 -12.31 -16.35
C ASN A 3 7.67 -12.23 -15.04
N LYS A 4 8.50 -11.19 -14.93
CA LYS A 4 9.10 -10.81 -13.67
C LYS A 4 7.96 -10.42 -12.71
N ARG A 5 8.09 -10.76 -11.42
CA ARG A 5 7.09 -10.45 -10.41
C ARG A 5 7.61 -9.42 -9.42
N VAL A 6 6.82 -8.42 -9.12
CA VAL A 6 7.15 -7.36 -8.18
C VAL A 6 6.06 -7.28 -7.11
N ARG A 7 6.46 -7.22 -5.86
CA ARG A 7 5.55 -7.06 -4.72
C ARG A 7 5.65 -5.64 -4.18
N ILE A 8 4.49 -4.99 -4.06
CA ILE A 8 4.40 -3.58 -3.71
C ILE A 8 3.53 -3.43 -2.46
N ALA A 9 4.04 -2.74 -1.44
CA ALA A 9 3.24 -2.33 -0.30
C ALA A 9 2.68 -0.93 -0.55
N VAL A 10 1.43 -0.71 -0.21
CA VAL A 10 0.80 0.60 -0.24
C VAL A 10 0.15 0.85 1.12
N THR A 11 0.56 1.90 1.81
CA THR A 11 -0.05 2.29 3.08
C THR A 11 -1.19 3.27 2.82
N GLY A 12 -2.20 3.30 3.69
CA GLY A 12 -3.38 4.13 3.47
C GLY A 12 -4.13 3.76 2.21
N ALA A 13 -4.18 2.46 1.90
CA ALA A 13 -4.62 1.96 0.60
C ALA A 13 -6.10 2.20 0.32
N ALA A 14 -6.94 2.37 1.36
CA ALA A 14 -8.36 2.69 1.19
C ALA A 14 -8.64 4.19 1.11
N GLY A 15 -7.62 5.05 1.25
CA GLY A 15 -7.76 6.50 1.07
C GLY A 15 -7.88 6.88 -0.40
N GLN A 16 -8.21 8.13 -0.65
CA GLN A 16 -8.43 8.61 -2.03
C GLN A 16 -7.21 8.46 -2.92
N ILE A 17 -6.03 8.82 -2.42
CA ILE A 17 -4.78 8.73 -3.19
C ILE A 17 -4.42 7.26 -3.42
N GLY A 18 -4.48 6.45 -2.35
CA GLY A 18 -4.23 5.02 -2.43
C GLY A 18 -5.13 4.35 -3.43
N TYR A 19 -6.43 4.60 -3.35
CA TYR A 19 -7.41 4.05 -4.28
C TYR A 19 -7.05 4.36 -5.74
N ALA A 20 -6.74 5.63 -6.04
CA ALA A 20 -6.39 6.03 -7.39
C ALA A 20 -5.11 5.37 -7.90
N LEU A 21 -4.12 5.19 -7.03
CA LEU A 21 -2.84 4.56 -7.39
C LEU A 21 -2.99 3.07 -7.67
N LEU A 22 -3.82 2.37 -6.90
CA LEU A 22 -3.92 0.91 -6.98
C LEU A 22 -4.33 0.42 -8.36
N PHE A 23 -5.31 1.06 -8.99
CA PHE A 23 -5.76 0.66 -10.32
C PHE A 23 -4.71 0.91 -11.38
N ARG A 24 -3.93 1.96 -11.25
CA ARG A 24 -2.81 2.27 -12.15
C ARG A 24 -1.68 1.26 -12.02
N ILE A 25 -1.35 0.90 -10.79
CA ILE A 25 -0.31 -0.11 -10.53
C ILE A 25 -0.75 -1.46 -11.08
N ALA A 26 -1.97 -1.88 -10.74
CA ALA A 26 -2.53 -3.17 -11.14
C ALA A 26 -2.68 -3.31 -12.66
N SER A 27 -2.97 -2.22 -13.36
CA SER A 27 -3.13 -2.23 -14.81
C SER A 27 -1.82 -2.28 -15.59
N GLY A 28 -0.68 -2.11 -14.91
CA GLY A 28 0.64 -2.17 -15.55
C GLY A 28 1.27 -0.82 -15.85
N GLN A 29 0.65 0.29 -15.45
CA GLN A 29 1.18 1.62 -15.75
C GLN A 29 2.49 1.94 -15.04
N MET A 30 2.75 1.32 -13.88
CA MET A 30 3.95 1.59 -13.11
C MET A 30 5.18 0.81 -13.61
N PHE A 31 5.01 -0.47 -13.94
CA PHE A 31 6.13 -1.35 -14.28
C PHE A 31 6.10 -1.86 -15.72
N GLY A 32 5.07 -1.54 -16.47
CA GLY A 32 4.92 -1.97 -17.86
C GLY A 32 4.16 -3.29 -18.01
N PRO A 33 3.94 -3.72 -19.26
CA PRO A 33 3.04 -4.84 -19.56
C PRO A 33 3.65 -6.21 -19.29
N ASN A 34 4.93 -6.29 -18.96
CA ASN A 34 5.64 -7.56 -18.79
C ASN A 34 6.05 -7.82 -17.35
N VAL A 35 5.43 -7.14 -16.38
CA VAL A 35 5.74 -7.32 -14.97
C VAL A 35 4.45 -7.66 -14.22
N ASP A 36 4.43 -8.84 -13.61
CA ASP A 36 3.36 -9.25 -12.73
C ASP A 36 3.45 -8.52 -11.39
N VAL A 37 2.30 -8.16 -10.83
CA VAL A 37 2.21 -7.32 -9.64
C VAL A 37 1.51 -8.08 -8.52
N GLU A 38 2.09 -8.03 -7.32
CA GLU A 38 1.45 -8.44 -6.07
C GLU A 38 1.30 -7.20 -5.18
N LEU A 39 0.12 -7.02 -4.61
CA LEU A 39 -0.18 -5.87 -3.75
C LEU A 39 -0.33 -6.30 -2.30
N ASN A 40 0.45 -5.69 -1.42
CA ASN A 40 0.25 -5.75 0.02
C ASN A 40 -0.35 -4.40 0.45
N LEU A 41 -1.60 -4.42 0.87
CA LEU A 41 -2.37 -3.21 1.18
C LEU A 41 -2.53 -3.07 2.69
N LEU A 42 -2.05 -1.95 3.22
CA LEU A 42 -2.08 -1.65 4.64
C LEU A 42 -3.10 -0.55 4.93
N GLU A 43 -3.94 -0.80 5.93
CA GLU A 43 -4.86 0.20 6.46
C GLU A 43 -4.97 0.08 7.96
N LEU A 44 -5.57 1.08 8.59
CA LEU A 44 -5.97 0.98 9.98
C LEU A 44 -7.05 -0.09 10.12
N GLU A 45 -7.10 -0.74 11.27
CA GLU A 45 -8.03 -1.84 11.52
C GLU A 45 -9.48 -1.43 11.26
N ALA A 46 -9.86 -0.20 11.66
CA ALA A 46 -11.20 0.32 11.44
C ALA A 46 -11.53 0.52 9.94
N ALA A 47 -10.53 0.64 9.08
CA ALA A 47 -10.71 0.83 7.64
C ALA A 47 -10.56 -0.47 6.83
N LEU A 48 -10.30 -1.62 7.48
CA LEU A 48 -10.18 -2.90 6.78
C LEU A 48 -11.42 -3.26 5.96
N PRO A 49 -12.67 -3.06 6.45
CA PRO A 49 -13.83 -3.35 5.60
C PRO A 49 -13.84 -2.54 4.30
N ALA A 50 -13.45 -1.27 4.36
CA ALA A 50 -13.35 -0.43 3.17
C ALA A 50 -12.23 -0.94 2.23
N LEU A 51 -11.12 -1.37 2.79
CA LEU A 51 -10.00 -1.92 2.03
C LEU A 51 -10.39 -3.22 1.32
N GLU A 52 -11.15 -4.08 1.98
CA GLU A 52 -11.66 -5.30 1.36
C GLU A 52 -12.58 -5.00 0.18
N GLY A 53 -13.39 -3.94 0.29
CA GLY A 53 -14.20 -3.45 -0.84
C GLY A 53 -13.34 -3.01 -2.02
N VAL A 54 -12.25 -2.32 -1.75
CA VAL A 54 -11.30 -1.92 -2.80
C VAL A 54 -10.66 -3.14 -3.46
N ALA A 55 -10.29 -4.14 -2.67
CA ALA A 55 -9.74 -5.40 -3.20
C ALA A 55 -10.74 -6.11 -4.11
N MET A 56 -12.02 -6.13 -3.75
CA MET A 56 -13.07 -6.69 -4.59
C MET A 56 -13.21 -5.95 -5.92
N GLU A 57 -13.12 -4.62 -5.89
CA GLU A 57 -13.15 -3.82 -7.13
C GLU A 57 -11.95 -4.13 -8.04
N LEU A 58 -10.77 -4.29 -7.45
CA LEU A 58 -9.57 -4.69 -8.19
C LEU A 58 -9.74 -6.08 -8.83
N ASP A 59 -10.29 -7.03 -8.08
CA ASP A 59 -10.58 -8.37 -8.60
C ASP A 59 -11.58 -8.32 -9.76
N ASP A 60 -12.61 -7.50 -9.64
CA ASP A 60 -13.63 -7.33 -10.67
C ASP A 60 -13.07 -6.75 -11.97
N CYS A 61 -12.01 -5.95 -11.89
CA CYS A 61 -11.33 -5.43 -13.08
C CYS A 61 -10.60 -6.51 -13.87
N ALA A 62 -10.31 -7.65 -13.25
CA ALA A 62 -9.63 -8.79 -13.90
C ALA A 62 -8.31 -8.42 -14.59
N PHE A 63 -7.51 -7.56 -13.97
CA PHE A 63 -6.22 -7.15 -14.53
C PHE A 63 -5.28 -8.35 -14.69
N PRO A 64 -4.81 -8.65 -15.91
CA PRO A 64 -3.99 -9.85 -16.14
C PRO A 64 -2.67 -9.86 -15.37
N LEU A 65 -2.13 -8.69 -15.05
CA LEU A 65 -0.84 -8.57 -14.36
C LEU A 65 -0.97 -8.65 -12.83
N LEU A 66 -2.16 -8.44 -12.30
CA LEU A 66 -2.40 -8.48 -10.86
C LEU A 66 -2.57 -9.93 -10.41
N LYS A 67 -1.60 -10.46 -9.66
CA LYS A 67 -1.56 -11.88 -9.28
C LYS A 67 -2.00 -12.14 -7.85
N ARG A 68 -1.89 -11.16 -6.96
CA ARG A 68 -2.22 -11.34 -5.55
C ARG A 68 -2.52 -10.01 -4.89
N ILE A 69 -3.50 -10.03 -3.98
CA ILE A 69 -3.83 -8.90 -3.11
C ILE A 69 -3.85 -9.42 -1.68
N ARG A 70 -3.11 -8.77 -0.80
CA ARG A 70 -3.18 -8.99 0.64
C ARG A 70 -3.65 -7.71 1.31
N CYS A 71 -4.73 -7.79 2.10
CA CYS A 71 -5.21 -6.70 2.93
C CYS A 71 -4.84 -6.98 4.38
N THR A 72 -4.23 -6.03 5.07
CA THR A 72 -3.81 -6.23 6.45
C THR A 72 -3.76 -4.89 7.21
N ALA A 73 -3.91 -4.98 8.53
CA ALA A 73 -3.63 -3.88 9.44
C ALA A 73 -2.27 -4.05 10.14
N ASP A 74 -1.58 -5.16 9.87
CA ASP A 74 -0.28 -5.47 10.46
C ASP A 74 0.84 -4.93 9.58
N LEU A 75 1.62 -4.00 10.12
CA LEU A 75 2.68 -3.33 9.38
C LEU A 75 3.78 -4.28 8.89
N ASN A 76 4.16 -5.26 9.71
CA ASN A 76 5.19 -6.23 9.34
C ASN A 76 4.72 -7.15 8.22
N GLN A 77 3.45 -7.57 8.26
CA GLN A 77 2.86 -8.35 7.17
C GLN A 77 2.78 -7.57 5.87
N ALA A 78 2.46 -6.28 5.95
CA ALA A 78 2.39 -5.43 4.77
C ALA A 78 3.75 -5.31 4.07
N MET A 79 4.82 -5.23 4.84
CA MET A 79 6.18 -5.05 4.31
C MET A 79 6.89 -6.35 3.96
N GLU A 80 6.27 -7.50 4.26
CA GLU A 80 6.90 -8.81 4.05
C GLU A 80 7.21 -9.07 2.58
N GLY A 81 8.48 -9.17 2.27
CA GLY A 81 8.97 -9.53 0.94
C GLY A 81 8.71 -8.49 -0.15
N VAL A 82 8.38 -7.26 0.20
CA VAL A 82 8.09 -6.23 -0.80
C VAL A 82 9.36 -5.70 -1.45
N ASN A 83 9.27 -5.38 -2.72
CA ASN A 83 10.32 -4.74 -3.50
C ASN A 83 10.16 -3.23 -3.55
N TRP A 84 8.93 -2.76 -3.39
CA TRP A 84 8.57 -1.33 -3.38
C TRP A 84 7.59 -1.06 -2.26
N ALA A 85 7.73 0.10 -1.63
CA ALA A 85 6.79 0.55 -0.62
C ALA A 85 6.38 1.99 -0.93
N LEU A 86 5.07 2.19 -1.12
CA LEU A 86 4.48 3.51 -1.35
C LEU A 86 3.82 3.96 -0.05
N LEU A 87 4.46 4.89 0.64
CA LEU A 87 4.03 5.35 1.95
C LEU A 87 3.08 6.54 1.80
N VAL A 88 1.84 6.24 1.49
CA VAL A 88 0.79 7.21 1.17
C VAL A 88 -0.01 7.61 2.41
N GLY A 89 -0.24 6.64 3.30
CA GLY A 89 -1.04 6.86 4.50
C GLY A 89 -0.39 7.80 5.50
N SER A 90 -1.17 8.72 6.03
CA SER A 90 -0.74 9.64 7.07
C SER A 90 -1.95 10.11 7.87
N VAL A 91 -1.69 10.69 9.03
CA VAL A 91 -2.77 11.32 9.81
C VAL A 91 -3.04 12.71 9.20
N PRO A 92 -4.28 12.99 8.79
CA PRO A 92 -4.62 14.28 8.23
C PRO A 92 -4.61 15.37 9.32
N ARG A 93 -4.37 16.60 8.90
CA ARG A 93 -4.42 17.74 9.78
C ARG A 93 -5.85 17.95 10.27
N LYS A 94 -6.03 18.02 11.59
CA LYS A 94 -7.32 18.32 12.23
C LYS A 94 -7.37 19.76 12.67
N GLN A 95 -8.59 20.28 12.87
CA GLN A 95 -8.80 21.62 13.38
C GLN A 95 -8.10 21.78 14.73
N GLY A 96 -7.38 22.91 14.90
CA GLY A 96 -6.62 23.19 16.12
C GLY A 96 -5.23 22.56 16.17
N MET A 97 -4.87 21.77 15.19
CA MET A 97 -3.56 21.12 15.11
C MET A 97 -2.56 22.00 14.36
N GLU A 98 -1.40 22.22 14.95
CA GLU A 98 -0.32 22.93 14.29
C GLU A 98 0.51 22.01 13.38
N ARG A 99 1.27 22.61 12.46
CA ARG A 99 2.15 21.82 11.58
C ARG A 99 3.19 21.03 12.35
N SER A 100 3.71 21.58 13.46
CA SER A 100 4.66 20.88 14.30
C SER A 100 4.06 19.62 14.94
N ASP A 101 2.79 19.67 15.33
CA ASP A 101 2.08 18.51 15.89
C ASP A 101 1.89 17.43 14.82
N LEU A 102 1.50 17.85 13.64
CA LEU A 102 1.31 16.96 12.50
C LEU A 102 2.62 16.28 12.11
N LEU A 103 3.72 17.03 12.10
CA LEU A 103 5.05 16.51 11.80
C LEU A 103 5.48 15.45 12.82
N LYS A 104 5.23 15.66 14.10
CA LYS A 104 5.56 14.70 15.15
C LYS A 104 4.79 13.40 14.98
N ILE A 105 3.48 13.48 14.73
CA ILE A 105 2.62 12.31 14.57
C ILE A 105 3.03 11.52 13.33
N ASN A 106 3.14 12.17 12.19
CA ASN A 106 3.48 11.49 10.94
C ASN A 106 4.94 11.04 10.92
N GLY A 107 5.85 11.80 11.54
CA GLY A 107 7.23 11.37 11.69
C GLY A 107 7.36 10.08 12.47
N GLY A 108 6.57 9.92 13.55
CA GLY A 108 6.51 8.66 14.29
C GLY A 108 5.99 7.50 13.44
N ILE A 109 4.98 7.74 12.64
CA ILE A 109 4.43 6.72 11.72
C ILE A 109 5.50 6.28 10.72
N PHE A 110 6.18 7.22 10.07
CA PHE A 110 7.20 6.90 9.08
C PHE A 110 8.42 6.21 9.68
N THR A 111 8.79 6.53 10.93
CA THR A 111 9.86 5.83 11.65
C THR A 111 9.53 4.35 11.81
N GLN A 112 8.30 4.04 12.23
CA GLN A 112 7.86 2.66 12.38
C GLN A 112 7.79 1.94 11.03
N GLN A 113 7.31 2.60 10.01
CA GLN A 113 7.22 2.03 8.66
C GLN A 113 8.61 1.77 8.08
N GLY A 114 9.56 2.68 8.27
CA GLY A 114 10.94 2.50 7.85
C GLY A 114 11.59 1.30 8.53
N LYS A 115 11.32 1.12 9.82
CA LYS A 115 11.81 -0.06 10.56
C LYS A 115 11.22 -1.35 10.00
N ALA A 116 9.92 -1.37 9.74
CA ALA A 116 9.25 -2.54 9.19
C ALA A 116 9.78 -2.90 7.79
N ILE A 117 10.05 -1.91 6.96
CA ILE A 117 10.68 -2.11 5.65
C ILE A 117 12.07 -2.74 5.82
N ASN A 118 12.88 -2.17 6.69
CA ASN A 118 14.23 -2.68 6.94
C ASN A 118 14.23 -4.14 7.42
N ASP A 119 13.26 -4.50 8.24
CA ASP A 119 13.18 -5.84 8.84
C ASP A 119 12.53 -6.88 7.92
N ASN A 120 11.68 -6.49 6.99
CA ASN A 120 10.79 -7.41 6.27
C ASN A 120 10.86 -7.35 4.75
N ALA A 121 11.28 -6.24 4.18
CA ALA A 121 11.29 -6.07 2.73
C ALA A 121 12.37 -6.90 2.05
N SER A 122 12.16 -7.20 0.78
CA SER A 122 13.12 -7.87 -0.10
C SER A 122 13.85 -6.84 -0.96
N ASP A 123 14.97 -7.23 -1.52
CA ASP A 123 15.74 -6.38 -2.43
C ASP A 123 15.02 -6.11 -3.76
#